data_863edff229e9b9a1d1f6a314a44bee79
#
_entry.id   863edff229e9b9a1d1f6a314a44bee79
#
_cell.length_a   1.000
_cell.length_b   1.000
_cell.length_c   1.000
_cell.angle_alpha   90.00
_cell.angle_beta   90.00
_cell.angle_gamma   90.00
#
_symmetry.space_group_name_H-M   'P 1'
#
loop_
_entity.id
_entity.type
_entity.pdbx_description
1 polymer ?
#
loop_
_entity_poly.entity_id
_entity_poly.type
_entity_poly.pdbx_seq_one_letter_code
_entity_poly.pdbx_strand_id
1 'polypeptide(L)'
;MSLLDKSALRVSVAHWLAAICILFSIPAAAANPILVELFTSEGCSDCPPADAFLKVLDSAQPIPGAQLIVLEEHVDYWDDQGWRDPFSSRALTLRQGEYVNRLQVKNGPYTPQMVIDGSEAFVGSDRGQAGRAFAKEAPLPKVSVQISGTHVQDGKILTHVEIASVPSKAEVFLAVALDHAQSQVLRGENGGRALEHVAIVERLSSIGKMEKGESLSKDVAMKMDHPEKEYRVIAFVQQADQGRVLGAAAAHAK
;
A
#
# COMPACT_ATOMS: atom_id res chain seq x y z
N MET A 1 50.38 84.52 13.22
CA MET A 1 49.15 84.61 12.47
C MET A 1 48.91 83.25 11.86
N SER A 2 48.09 82.47 12.52
CA SER A 2 47.88 81.04 12.26
C SER A 2 46.45 80.83 11.92
N LEU A 3 46.21 80.23 10.79
CA LEU A 3 44.85 79.73 10.38
C LEU A 3 44.86 78.22 10.57
N LEU A 4 44.01 77.76 11.50
CA LEU A 4 43.79 76.37 11.78
C LEU A 4 42.65 75.87 10.82
N ASP A 5 42.99 74.92 9.98
CA ASP A 5 42.06 74.19 9.15
C ASP A 5 41.48 73.03 9.95
N LYS A 6 40.15 72.99 10.09
CA LYS A 6 39.39 71.90 10.70
C LYS A 6 38.71 71.10 9.61
N SER A 7 39.36 70.09 9.11
CA SER A 7 38.74 69.10 8.25
C SER A 7 37.95 68.10 9.12
N ALA A 8 36.62 68.18 9.05
CA ALA A 8 35.70 67.29 9.72
C ALA A 8 35.58 65.98 8.94
N LEU A 9 36.02 64.92 9.56
CA LEU A 9 35.90 63.55 9.10
C LEU A 9 34.43 63.09 9.21
N ARG A 10 33.72 62.99 8.06
CA ARG A 10 32.38 62.40 8.02
C ARG A 10 32.48 60.89 7.97
N VAL A 11 32.19 60.23 9.07
CA VAL A 11 32.00 58.77 9.14
C VAL A 11 30.60 58.42 8.62
N SER A 12 30.54 57.84 7.44
CA SER A 12 29.30 57.30 6.87
C SER A 12 29.06 55.90 7.46
N VAL A 13 28.06 55.77 8.31
CA VAL A 13 27.62 54.49 8.86
C VAL A 13 26.61 53.86 7.86
N ALA A 14 27.14 53.02 7.00
CA ALA A 14 26.26 52.20 6.11
C ALA A 14 25.60 51.11 6.95
N HIS A 15 24.30 51.21 7.17
CA HIS A 15 23.46 50.18 7.82
C HIS A 15 23.18 49.07 6.80
N TRP A 16 23.88 47.94 6.94
CA TRP A 16 23.56 46.71 6.26
C TRP A 16 22.38 46.04 6.99
N LEU A 17 21.16 46.22 6.48
CA LEU A 17 20.02 45.41 6.90
C LEU A 17 20.16 44.04 6.23
N ALA A 18 20.74 43.09 6.96
CA ALA A 18 20.70 41.69 6.58
C ALA A 18 19.27 41.17 6.79
N ALA A 19 18.49 41.06 5.71
CA ALA A 19 17.19 40.38 5.73
C ALA A 19 17.43 38.87 5.94
N ILE A 20 17.24 38.39 7.16
CA ILE A 20 17.23 36.96 7.48
C ILE A 20 15.92 36.39 6.93
N CYS A 21 15.95 35.81 5.72
CA CYS A 21 14.86 34.95 5.22
C CYS A 21 14.83 33.66 6.05
N ILE A 22 13.99 33.63 7.07
CA ILE A 22 13.67 32.41 7.79
C ILE A 22 12.82 31.56 6.82
N LEU A 23 13.46 30.58 6.16
CA LEU A 23 12.76 29.54 5.41
C LEU A 23 12.02 28.66 6.43
N PHE A 24 10.76 28.93 6.64
CA PHE A 24 9.86 28.00 7.32
C PHE A 24 9.74 26.77 6.43
N SER A 25 10.52 25.73 6.74
CA SER A 25 10.26 24.37 6.21
C SER A 25 8.91 23.93 6.75
N ILE A 26 7.86 24.06 5.96
CA ILE A 26 6.57 23.43 6.26
C ILE A 26 6.83 21.93 6.18
N PRO A 27 6.66 21.16 7.27
CA PRO A 27 6.80 19.71 7.17
C PRO A 27 5.77 19.23 6.13
N ALA A 28 6.25 18.51 5.10
CA ALA A 28 5.35 17.86 4.16
C ALA A 28 4.43 16.96 4.99
N ALA A 29 3.13 17.21 4.92
CA ALA A 29 2.16 16.34 5.57
C ALA A 29 2.42 14.91 5.06
N ALA A 30 2.59 13.96 5.97
CA ALA A 30 2.76 12.56 5.58
C ALA A 30 1.55 12.14 4.74
N ALA A 31 1.82 11.52 3.58
CA ALA A 31 0.76 11.08 2.70
C ALA A 31 -0.10 10.02 3.42
N ASN A 32 -1.44 10.16 3.33
CA ASN A 32 -2.35 9.20 3.94
C ASN A 32 -2.29 7.86 3.20
N PRO A 33 -2.03 6.73 3.89
CA PRO A 33 -2.01 5.43 3.25
C PRO A 33 -3.42 4.99 2.84
N ILE A 34 -3.55 4.47 1.63
CA ILE A 34 -4.77 3.82 1.11
C ILE A 34 -4.38 2.42 0.66
N LEU A 35 -4.99 1.39 1.23
CA LEU A 35 -4.81 0.02 0.80
C LEU A 35 -5.66 -0.26 -0.44
N VAL A 36 -5.04 -0.80 -1.47
CA VAL A 36 -5.66 -1.20 -2.73
C VAL A 36 -5.48 -2.70 -2.90
N GLU A 37 -6.53 -3.47 -2.78
CA GLU A 37 -6.52 -4.92 -2.99
C GLU A 37 -7.15 -5.23 -4.36
N LEU A 38 -6.44 -5.98 -5.19
CA LEU A 38 -6.93 -6.45 -6.49
C LEU A 38 -7.03 -7.97 -6.48
N PHE A 39 -8.25 -8.50 -6.50
CA PHE A 39 -8.50 -9.92 -6.70
C PHE A 39 -8.49 -10.23 -8.18
N THR A 40 -7.55 -11.06 -8.61
CA THR A 40 -7.21 -11.34 -10.01
C THR A 40 -6.90 -12.83 -10.21
N SER A 41 -6.67 -13.23 -11.45
CA SER A 41 -6.12 -14.54 -11.81
C SER A 41 -5.54 -14.51 -13.22
N GLU A 42 -4.44 -15.21 -13.45
CA GLU A 42 -3.90 -15.45 -14.79
C GLU A 42 -4.86 -16.25 -15.70
N GLY A 43 -5.81 -16.98 -15.11
CA GLY A 43 -6.86 -17.70 -15.84
C GLY A 43 -7.99 -16.82 -16.40
N CYS A 44 -8.09 -15.58 -15.92
CA CYS A 44 -9.19 -14.66 -16.25
C CYS A 44 -8.79 -13.72 -17.39
N SER A 45 -9.48 -13.76 -18.54
CA SER A 45 -9.15 -12.92 -19.71
C SER A 45 -9.44 -11.43 -19.53
N ASP A 46 -10.30 -11.06 -18.58
CA ASP A 46 -10.64 -9.66 -18.26
C ASP A 46 -9.70 -9.05 -17.23
N CYS A 47 -8.79 -9.85 -16.62
CA CYS A 47 -7.90 -9.41 -15.54
C CYS A 47 -6.70 -8.57 -15.99
N PRO A 48 -5.99 -8.85 -17.10
CA PRO A 48 -4.77 -8.15 -17.45
C PRO A 48 -4.87 -6.62 -17.54
N PRO A 49 -6.01 -6.01 -17.95
CA PRO A 49 -6.17 -4.55 -17.91
C PRO A 49 -6.18 -3.99 -16.47
N ALA A 50 -6.69 -4.76 -15.48
CA ALA A 50 -6.70 -4.36 -14.08
C ALA A 50 -5.32 -4.54 -13.45
N ASP A 51 -4.60 -5.62 -13.76
CA ASP A 51 -3.23 -5.86 -13.31
C ASP A 51 -2.31 -4.73 -13.81
N ALA A 52 -2.43 -4.37 -15.08
CA ALA A 52 -1.70 -3.23 -15.65
C ALA A 52 -2.07 -1.89 -14.97
N PHE A 53 -3.32 -1.71 -14.56
CA PHE A 53 -3.75 -0.52 -13.83
C PHE A 53 -3.18 -0.51 -12.40
N LEU A 54 -3.19 -1.64 -11.70
CA LEU A 54 -2.57 -1.78 -10.37
C LEU A 54 -1.08 -1.40 -10.41
N LYS A 55 -0.34 -1.87 -11.42
CA LYS A 55 1.06 -1.51 -11.65
C LYS A 55 1.26 0.00 -11.82
N VAL A 56 0.35 0.68 -12.53
CA VAL A 56 0.38 2.15 -12.65
C VAL A 56 0.10 2.82 -11.31
N LEU A 57 -0.85 2.34 -10.53
CA LEU A 57 -1.15 2.87 -9.19
C LEU A 57 0.05 2.74 -8.26
N ASP A 58 0.71 1.57 -8.27
CA ASP A 58 1.90 1.29 -7.46
C ASP A 58 3.07 2.21 -7.82
N SER A 59 3.42 2.32 -9.10
CA SER A 59 4.61 3.03 -9.56
C SER A 59 4.44 4.55 -9.63
N ALA A 60 3.29 5.04 -10.11
CA ALA A 60 3.07 6.45 -10.38
C ALA A 60 2.49 7.24 -9.20
N GLN A 61 1.88 6.56 -8.20
CA GLN A 61 1.28 7.21 -7.03
C GLN A 61 0.41 8.42 -7.40
N PRO A 62 -0.61 8.27 -8.26
CA PRO A 62 -1.25 9.40 -8.96
C PRO A 62 -2.17 10.25 -8.07
N ILE A 63 -2.32 9.94 -6.78
CA ILE A 63 -3.26 10.61 -5.88
C ILE A 63 -2.52 11.59 -4.96
N PRO A 64 -2.64 12.90 -5.16
CA PRO A 64 -1.97 13.88 -4.31
C PRO A 64 -2.37 13.73 -2.83
N GLY A 65 -1.37 13.72 -1.93
CA GLY A 65 -1.58 13.60 -0.49
C GLY A 65 -1.94 12.20 0.02
N ALA A 66 -2.00 11.19 -0.87
CA ALA A 66 -2.15 9.79 -0.50
C ALA A 66 -0.95 8.96 -0.93
N GLN A 67 -0.69 7.88 -0.18
CA GLN A 67 0.23 6.82 -0.55
C GLN A 67 -0.60 5.56 -0.84
N LEU A 68 -0.60 5.12 -2.08
CA LEU A 68 -1.28 3.88 -2.45
C LEU A 68 -0.39 2.69 -2.11
N ILE A 69 -0.91 1.79 -1.29
CA ILE A 69 -0.26 0.53 -0.93
C ILE A 69 -1.06 -0.58 -1.59
N VAL A 70 -0.47 -1.27 -2.56
CA VAL A 70 -1.19 -2.23 -3.39
C VAL A 70 -0.90 -3.67 -2.95
N LEU A 71 -1.91 -4.54 -3.09
CA LEU A 71 -1.84 -5.99 -2.96
C LEU A 71 -2.51 -6.62 -4.18
N GLU A 72 -1.79 -7.51 -4.86
CA GLU A 72 -2.32 -8.33 -5.94
C GLU A 72 -2.61 -9.72 -5.39
N GLU A 73 -3.89 -10.07 -5.34
CA GLU A 73 -4.41 -11.26 -4.66
C GLU A 73 -4.99 -12.25 -5.68
N HIS A 74 -4.22 -13.29 -5.99
CA HIS A 74 -4.60 -14.27 -6.99
C HIS A 74 -5.55 -15.32 -6.38
N VAL A 75 -6.74 -15.45 -6.98
CA VAL A 75 -7.79 -16.39 -6.56
C VAL A 75 -7.69 -17.71 -7.29
N ASP A 76 -8.11 -18.81 -6.62
CA ASP A 76 -7.93 -20.18 -7.11
C ASP A 76 -9.11 -20.75 -7.92
N TYR A 77 -10.25 -20.07 -8.00
CA TYR A 77 -11.43 -20.63 -8.67
C TYR A 77 -11.38 -20.60 -10.22
N TRP A 78 -10.30 -20.05 -10.79
CA TRP A 78 -9.99 -20.12 -12.22
C TRP A 78 -9.06 -21.30 -12.58
N ASP A 79 -8.42 -21.94 -11.61
CA ASP A 79 -7.35 -22.92 -11.83
C ASP A 79 -7.76 -24.14 -12.67
N ASP A 80 -9.04 -24.52 -12.60
CA ASP A 80 -9.60 -25.66 -13.35
C ASP A 80 -10.06 -25.30 -14.77
N GLN A 81 -9.83 -24.05 -15.23
CA GLN A 81 -10.28 -23.56 -16.54
C GLN A 81 -9.16 -23.55 -17.60
N GLY A 82 -8.25 -24.51 -17.54
CA GLY A 82 -7.22 -24.74 -18.53
C GLY A 82 -5.83 -24.18 -18.20
N TRP A 83 -5.73 -23.33 -17.19
CA TRP A 83 -4.46 -22.80 -16.66
C TRP A 83 -4.53 -22.74 -15.14
N ARG A 84 -3.55 -23.33 -14.47
CA ARG A 84 -3.39 -23.16 -13.04
C ARG A 84 -2.47 -21.98 -12.78
N ASP A 85 -2.97 -20.98 -12.12
CA ASP A 85 -2.23 -19.79 -11.75
C ASP A 85 -1.18 -20.13 -10.67
N PRO A 86 0.12 -19.92 -10.91
CA PRO A 86 1.16 -20.26 -9.95
C PRO A 86 1.10 -19.43 -8.66
N PHE A 87 0.40 -18.30 -8.66
CA PHE A 87 0.26 -17.41 -7.52
C PHE A 87 -1.07 -17.58 -6.79
N SER A 88 -1.98 -18.42 -7.30
CA SER A 88 -3.31 -18.59 -6.74
C SER A 88 -3.30 -19.17 -5.33
N SER A 89 -4.23 -18.71 -4.51
CA SER A 89 -4.36 -19.16 -3.13
C SER A 89 -5.82 -19.25 -2.70
N ARG A 90 -6.18 -20.40 -2.10
CA ARG A 90 -7.49 -20.58 -1.48
C ARG A 90 -7.76 -19.56 -0.37
N ALA A 91 -6.73 -19.16 0.37
CA ALA A 91 -6.88 -18.16 1.42
C ALA A 91 -7.31 -16.79 0.87
N LEU A 92 -6.78 -16.40 -0.30
CA LEU A 92 -7.14 -15.15 -0.97
C LEU A 92 -8.56 -15.21 -1.57
N THR A 93 -8.97 -16.36 -2.10
CA THR A 93 -10.37 -16.60 -2.52
C THR A 93 -11.32 -16.44 -1.33
N LEU A 94 -10.98 -16.98 -0.15
CA LEU A 94 -11.81 -16.81 1.05
C LEU A 94 -11.89 -15.36 1.49
N ARG A 95 -10.76 -14.63 1.47
CA ARG A 95 -10.73 -13.20 1.77
C ARG A 95 -11.63 -12.39 0.82
N GLN A 96 -11.59 -12.69 -0.48
CA GLN A 96 -12.52 -12.09 -1.44
C GLN A 96 -13.99 -12.37 -1.07
N GLY A 97 -14.28 -13.64 -0.72
CA GLY A 97 -15.64 -14.06 -0.32
C GLY A 97 -16.16 -13.30 0.90
N GLU A 98 -15.31 -13.00 1.87
CA GLU A 98 -15.66 -12.18 3.02
C GLU A 98 -15.99 -10.73 2.60
N TYR A 99 -15.23 -10.13 1.68
CA TYR A 99 -15.55 -8.81 1.11
C TYR A 99 -16.88 -8.83 0.32
N VAL A 100 -17.11 -9.88 -0.46
CA VAL A 100 -18.38 -10.04 -1.19
C VAL A 100 -19.57 -10.00 -0.23
N ASN A 101 -19.48 -10.73 0.88
CA ASN A 101 -20.52 -10.76 1.91
C ASN A 101 -20.63 -9.41 2.64
N ARG A 102 -19.52 -8.84 3.06
CA ARG A 102 -19.46 -7.60 3.85
C ARG A 102 -19.96 -6.38 3.07
N LEU A 103 -19.56 -6.27 1.81
CA LEU A 103 -19.91 -5.16 0.92
C LEU A 103 -21.19 -5.42 0.13
N GLN A 104 -21.85 -6.57 0.36
CA GLN A 104 -23.07 -6.98 -0.32
C GLN A 104 -22.95 -6.94 -1.85
N VAL A 105 -21.83 -7.45 -2.36
CA VAL A 105 -21.56 -7.48 -3.79
C VAL A 105 -22.59 -8.37 -4.48
N LYS A 106 -23.34 -7.78 -5.41
CA LYS A 106 -24.35 -8.51 -6.17
C LYS A 106 -23.70 -9.57 -7.06
N ASN A 107 -24.37 -10.72 -7.20
CA ASN A 107 -23.95 -11.85 -8.05
C ASN A 107 -22.69 -12.61 -7.59
N GLY A 108 -22.22 -12.39 -6.35
CA GLY A 108 -21.11 -13.15 -5.78
C GLY A 108 -19.72 -12.63 -6.18
N PRO A 109 -18.66 -13.45 -5.97
CA PRO A 109 -17.29 -13.08 -6.30
C PRO A 109 -17.08 -13.02 -7.81
N TYR A 110 -16.23 -12.09 -8.26
CA TYR A 110 -15.84 -11.93 -9.67
C TYR A 110 -14.39 -11.42 -9.76
N THR A 111 -13.76 -11.61 -10.90
CA THR A 111 -12.48 -11.01 -11.23
C THR A 111 -12.56 -10.26 -12.57
N PRO A 112 -11.77 -9.16 -12.72
CA PRO A 112 -10.97 -8.52 -11.68
C PRO A 112 -11.82 -7.71 -10.72
N GLN A 113 -11.61 -7.85 -9.40
CA GLN A 113 -12.30 -7.06 -8.38
C GLN A 113 -11.29 -6.22 -7.61
N MET A 114 -11.47 -4.90 -7.61
CA MET A 114 -10.68 -4.00 -6.77
C MET A 114 -11.45 -3.62 -5.52
N VAL A 115 -10.76 -3.62 -4.38
CA VAL A 115 -11.28 -3.17 -3.10
C VAL A 115 -10.39 -2.04 -2.57
N ILE A 116 -10.99 -0.91 -2.22
CA ILE A 116 -10.27 0.24 -1.65
C ILE A 116 -10.57 0.35 -0.17
N ASP A 117 -9.52 0.27 0.65
CA ASP A 117 -9.59 0.38 2.12
C ASP A 117 -10.70 -0.48 2.78
N GLY A 118 -11.04 -1.64 2.19
CA GLY A 118 -12.11 -2.50 2.68
C GLY A 118 -13.49 -1.85 2.68
N SER A 119 -13.68 -0.72 2.00
CA SER A 119 -14.89 0.10 2.07
C SER A 119 -15.73 0.10 0.79
N GLU A 120 -15.13 -0.16 -0.34
CA GLU A 120 -15.78 -0.10 -1.65
C GLU A 120 -15.17 -1.14 -2.60
N ALA A 121 -16.02 -1.88 -3.34
CA ALA A 121 -15.61 -2.90 -4.30
C ALA A 121 -16.20 -2.61 -5.68
N PHE A 122 -15.40 -2.77 -6.74
CA PHE A 122 -15.81 -2.54 -8.13
C PHE A 122 -14.91 -3.31 -9.10
N VAL A 123 -15.27 -3.30 -10.40
CA VAL A 123 -14.47 -3.93 -11.46
C VAL A 123 -13.07 -3.29 -11.51
N GLY A 124 -12.03 -4.10 -11.33
CA GLY A 124 -10.65 -3.63 -11.12
C GLY A 124 -10.07 -2.74 -12.22
N SER A 125 -10.58 -2.84 -13.44
CA SER A 125 -10.19 -2.00 -14.57
C SER A 125 -10.95 -0.67 -14.67
N ASP A 126 -11.98 -0.43 -13.83
CA ASP A 126 -12.77 0.82 -13.83
C ASP A 126 -12.02 1.96 -13.12
N ARG A 127 -11.20 2.67 -13.90
CA ARG A 127 -10.41 3.83 -13.43
C ARG A 127 -11.28 4.97 -12.89
N GLY A 128 -12.51 5.10 -13.41
CA GLY A 128 -13.44 6.14 -12.96
C GLY A 128 -13.95 5.86 -11.56
N GLN A 129 -14.33 4.62 -11.26
CA GLN A 129 -14.72 4.21 -9.90
C GLN A 129 -13.53 4.30 -8.94
N ALA A 130 -12.33 3.83 -9.35
CA ALA A 130 -11.11 3.96 -8.57
C ALA A 130 -10.84 5.42 -8.18
N GLY A 131 -10.90 6.35 -9.13
CA GLY A 131 -10.70 7.79 -8.86
C GLY A 131 -11.70 8.36 -7.84
N ARG A 132 -12.97 7.95 -7.92
CA ARG A 132 -14.00 8.36 -6.92
C ARG A 132 -13.72 7.76 -5.54
N ALA A 133 -13.35 6.48 -5.48
CA ALA A 133 -13.01 5.81 -4.23
C ALA A 133 -11.79 6.47 -3.57
N PHE A 134 -10.73 6.75 -4.31
CA PHE A 134 -9.56 7.48 -3.79
C PHE A 134 -9.91 8.87 -3.27
N ALA A 135 -10.71 9.63 -4.01
CA ALA A 135 -11.14 10.97 -3.57
C ALA A 135 -11.93 10.94 -2.25
N LYS A 136 -12.66 9.85 -2.00
CA LYS A 136 -13.42 9.63 -0.76
C LYS A 136 -12.51 9.19 0.40
N GLU A 137 -11.49 8.36 0.13
CA GLU A 137 -10.63 7.78 1.17
C GLU A 137 -9.46 8.68 1.57
N ALA A 138 -8.88 9.45 0.62
CA ALA A 138 -7.69 10.25 0.86
C ALA A 138 -7.83 11.28 2.02
N PRO A 139 -8.97 11.96 2.25
CA PRO A 139 -9.11 12.92 3.34
C PRO A 139 -9.37 12.27 4.71
N LEU A 140 -9.58 10.95 4.78
CA LEU A 140 -9.99 10.30 6.02
C LEU A 140 -8.78 10.04 6.94
N PRO A 141 -8.94 10.26 8.25
CA PRO A 141 -7.85 10.03 9.19
C PRO A 141 -7.46 8.54 9.22
N LYS A 142 -6.15 8.29 9.31
CA LYS A 142 -5.58 6.95 9.39
C LYS A 142 -4.88 6.72 10.72
N VAL A 143 -4.98 5.48 11.20
CA VAL A 143 -4.17 4.98 12.32
C VAL A 143 -2.73 4.85 11.85
N SER A 144 -1.78 5.32 12.65
CA SER A 144 -0.36 5.16 12.34
C SER A 144 0.03 3.69 12.41
N VAL A 145 0.60 3.20 11.32
CA VAL A 145 1.23 1.89 11.18
C VAL A 145 2.68 2.13 10.82
N GLN A 146 3.59 1.46 11.50
CA GLN A 146 5.02 1.55 11.23
C GLN A 146 5.61 0.16 11.07
N ILE A 147 6.51 0.01 10.11
CA ILE A 147 7.29 -1.21 9.85
C ILE A 147 8.75 -0.82 9.97
N SER A 148 9.52 -1.56 10.75
CA SER A 148 10.94 -1.30 10.95
C SER A 148 11.73 -2.61 11.07
N GLY A 149 13.06 -2.52 10.92
CA GLY A 149 13.96 -3.66 11.08
C GLY A 149 13.71 -4.79 10.07
N THR A 150 13.07 -4.50 8.92
CA THR A 150 12.74 -5.52 7.92
C THR A 150 14.00 -6.04 7.24
N HIS A 151 14.26 -7.33 7.35
CA HIS A 151 15.40 -8.02 6.73
C HIS A 151 15.11 -9.50 6.49
N VAL A 152 15.91 -10.12 5.64
CA VAL A 152 15.80 -11.54 5.32
C VAL A 152 16.84 -12.32 6.15
N GLN A 153 16.37 -13.38 6.83
CA GLN A 153 17.22 -14.30 7.56
C GLN A 153 16.63 -15.73 7.52
N ASP A 154 17.45 -16.70 7.18
CA ASP A 154 17.10 -18.14 7.18
C ASP A 154 15.78 -18.45 6.40
N GLY A 155 15.59 -17.86 5.23
CA GLY A 155 14.41 -18.05 4.39
C GLY A 155 13.12 -17.43 4.98
N LYS A 156 13.26 -16.50 5.90
CA LYS A 156 12.17 -15.75 6.51
C LYS A 156 12.42 -14.25 6.40
N ILE A 157 11.35 -13.49 6.32
CA ILE A 157 11.35 -12.07 6.57
C ILE A 157 11.09 -11.85 8.06
N LEU A 158 12.00 -11.13 8.70
CA LEU A 158 11.86 -10.64 10.06
C LEU A 158 11.52 -9.15 9.99
N THR A 159 10.57 -8.72 10.81
CA THR A 159 10.13 -7.33 10.83
C THR A 159 9.49 -6.97 12.17
N HIS A 160 9.58 -5.71 12.54
CA HIS A 160 8.89 -5.15 13.69
C HIS A 160 7.72 -4.28 13.21
N VAL A 161 6.52 -4.50 13.78
CA VAL A 161 5.30 -3.78 13.44
C VAL A 161 4.79 -3.02 14.65
N GLU A 162 4.55 -1.73 14.49
CA GLU A 162 3.93 -0.88 15.50
C GLU A 162 2.62 -0.30 14.97
N ILE A 163 1.55 -0.41 15.75
CA ILE A 163 0.23 0.15 15.47
C ILE A 163 -0.14 1.08 16.61
N ALA A 164 -0.48 2.32 16.29
CA ALA A 164 -1.03 3.26 17.27
C ALA A 164 -2.41 2.81 17.76
N SER A 165 -2.90 3.51 18.79
CA SER A 165 -4.23 3.23 19.37
C SER A 165 -5.34 3.24 18.33
N VAL A 166 -6.15 2.17 18.31
CA VAL A 166 -7.24 1.99 17.34
C VAL A 166 -8.56 2.58 17.88
N PRO A 167 -9.40 3.20 17.02
CA PRO A 167 -10.67 3.81 17.43
C PRO A 167 -11.80 2.80 17.69
N SER A 168 -11.65 1.56 17.22
CA SER A 168 -12.63 0.48 17.35
C SER A 168 -11.93 -0.88 17.36
N LYS A 169 -12.68 -1.95 17.66
CA LYS A 169 -12.18 -3.32 17.51
C LYS A 169 -11.63 -3.55 16.10
N ALA A 170 -10.43 -4.10 16.03
CA ALA A 170 -9.70 -4.26 14.79
C ALA A 170 -8.83 -5.53 14.80
N GLU A 171 -8.39 -5.93 13.62
CA GLU A 171 -7.43 -7.00 13.40
C GLU A 171 -6.24 -6.46 12.61
N VAL A 172 -5.04 -6.90 12.95
CA VAL A 172 -3.80 -6.50 12.29
C VAL A 172 -3.35 -7.62 11.40
N PHE A 173 -3.14 -7.30 10.13
CA PHE A 173 -2.65 -8.22 9.11
C PHE A 173 -1.23 -7.85 8.70
N LEU A 174 -0.47 -8.88 8.35
CA LEU A 174 0.83 -8.75 7.69
C LEU A 174 0.80 -9.58 6.41
N ALA A 175 1.06 -8.93 5.28
CA ALA A 175 1.26 -9.57 3.99
C ALA A 175 2.75 -9.62 3.65
N VAL A 176 3.18 -10.75 3.11
CA VAL A 176 4.45 -10.92 2.41
C VAL A 176 4.11 -11.07 0.94
N ALA A 177 4.58 -10.13 0.14
CA ALA A 177 4.29 -10.07 -1.28
C ALA A 177 5.56 -10.02 -2.12
N LEU A 178 5.60 -10.77 -3.22
CA LEU A 178 6.63 -10.59 -4.25
C LEU A 178 6.53 -9.17 -4.79
N ASP A 179 7.66 -8.50 -4.90
CA ASP A 179 7.67 -7.12 -5.39
C ASP A 179 7.23 -7.06 -6.85
N HIS A 180 7.79 -7.94 -7.69
CA HIS A 180 7.44 -8.11 -9.10
C HIS A 180 7.54 -9.57 -9.51
N ALA A 181 6.68 -9.98 -10.44
CA ALA A 181 6.80 -11.25 -11.13
C ALA A 181 6.39 -11.13 -12.60
N GLN A 182 6.93 -12.02 -13.40
CA GLN A 182 6.49 -12.27 -14.79
C GLN A 182 6.18 -13.73 -14.95
N SER A 183 5.12 -14.02 -15.67
CA SER A 183 4.78 -15.39 -16.04
C SER A 183 4.45 -15.51 -17.52
N GLN A 184 4.72 -16.69 -18.07
CA GLN A 184 4.33 -17.04 -19.43
C GLN A 184 3.13 -18.00 -19.33
N VAL A 185 1.94 -17.50 -19.60
CA VAL A 185 0.72 -18.31 -19.57
C VAL A 185 0.70 -19.22 -20.81
N LEU A 186 0.72 -20.53 -20.59
CA LEU A 186 0.86 -21.49 -21.68
C LEU A 186 -0.48 -21.95 -22.26
N ARG A 187 -1.57 -21.85 -21.49
CA ARG A 187 -2.91 -22.37 -21.85
C ARG A 187 -4.00 -21.52 -21.18
N GLY A 188 -5.27 -21.90 -21.40
CA GLY A 188 -6.42 -21.18 -20.90
C GLY A 188 -6.71 -19.89 -21.68
N GLU A 189 -7.54 -19.01 -21.15
CA GLU A 189 -8.02 -17.81 -21.83
C GLU A 189 -6.89 -16.79 -22.15
N ASN A 190 -5.83 -16.75 -21.34
CA ASN A 190 -4.66 -15.91 -21.56
C ASN A 190 -3.49 -16.65 -22.20
N GLY A 191 -3.73 -17.85 -22.76
CA GLY A 191 -2.68 -18.66 -23.38
C GLY A 191 -1.86 -17.91 -24.43
N GLY A 192 -0.53 -18.03 -24.33
CA GLY A 192 0.45 -17.34 -25.19
C GLY A 192 0.83 -15.92 -24.73
N ARG A 193 0.22 -15.39 -23.68
CA ARG A 193 0.56 -14.06 -23.14
C ARG A 193 1.66 -14.16 -22.08
N ALA A 194 2.54 -13.14 -22.07
CA ALA A 194 3.39 -12.83 -20.93
C ALA A 194 2.64 -11.82 -20.05
N LEU A 195 2.44 -12.15 -18.79
CA LEU A 195 1.79 -11.30 -17.81
C LEU A 195 2.83 -10.76 -16.82
N GLU A 196 2.61 -9.53 -16.35
CA GLU A 196 3.45 -8.87 -15.37
C GLU A 196 2.60 -8.49 -14.16
N HIS A 197 3.11 -8.81 -12.98
CA HIS A 197 2.42 -8.62 -11.71
C HIS A 197 3.27 -7.80 -10.73
N VAL A 198 2.62 -7.13 -9.77
CA VAL A 198 3.25 -6.33 -8.71
C VAL A 198 2.63 -6.64 -7.36
N ALA A 199 3.42 -6.63 -6.30
CA ALA A 199 2.93 -6.86 -4.94
C ALA A 199 2.07 -8.13 -4.79
N ILE A 200 2.50 -9.22 -5.41
CA ILE A 200 1.78 -10.49 -5.44
C ILE A 200 1.79 -11.12 -4.04
N VAL A 201 0.63 -11.28 -3.44
CA VAL A 201 0.50 -11.81 -2.08
C VAL A 201 0.77 -13.31 -2.05
N GLU A 202 1.92 -13.70 -1.49
CA GLU A 202 2.20 -15.11 -1.18
C GLU A 202 1.61 -15.53 0.16
N ARG A 203 1.65 -14.62 1.14
CA ARG A 203 1.15 -14.88 2.50
C ARG A 203 0.45 -13.67 3.06
N LEU A 204 -0.73 -13.89 3.60
CA LEU A 204 -1.46 -12.92 4.40
C LEU A 204 -1.85 -13.59 5.72
N SER A 205 -1.46 -12.99 6.84
CA SER A 205 -1.70 -13.56 8.16
C SER A 205 -2.16 -12.49 9.14
N SER A 206 -3.11 -12.87 9.99
CA SER A 206 -3.45 -12.09 11.17
C SER A 206 -2.31 -12.19 12.19
N ILE A 207 -1.79 -11.07 12.63
CA ILE A 207 -0.72 -11.00 13.62
C ILE A 207 -1.18 -10.50 14.99
N GLY A 208 -2.43 -10.03 15.09
CA GLY A 208 -3.03 -9.60 16.36
C GLY A 208 -4.45 -9.10 16.20
N LYS A 209 -5.20 -9.18 17.31
CA LYS A 209 -6.52 -8.54 17.45
C LYS A 209 -6.41 -7.45 18.51
N MET A 210 -7.12 -6.36 18.30
CA MET A 210 -7.05 -5.17 19.14
C MET A 210 -8.45 -4.71 19.53
N GLU A 211 -8.64 -4.37 20.78
CA GLU A 211 -9.85 -3.67 21.25
C GLU A 211 -9.66 -2.15 21.14
N LYS A 212 -10.77 -1.42 21.20
CA LYS A 212 -10.72 0.05 21.14
C LYS A 212 -9.78 0.63 22.20
N GLY A 213 -8.88 1.51 21.78
CA GLY A 213 -7.90 2.18 22.64
C GLY A 213 -6.57 1.44 22.75
N GLU A 214 -6.49 0.19 22.31
CA GLU A 214 -5.23 -0.58 22.33
C GLU A 214 -4.27 -0.14 21.22
N SER A 215 -2.98 -0.35 21.45
CA SER A 215 -1.86 -0.27 20.52
C SER A 215 -1.17 -1.62 20.42
N LEU A 216 -0.40 -1.86 19.36
CA LEU A 216 0.36 -3.10 19.17
C LEU A 216 1.81 -2.77 18.85
N SER A 217 2.73 -3.53 19.44
CA SER A 217 4.16 -3.52 19.08
C SER A 217 4.62 -4.98 19.08
N LYS A 218 5.07 -5.49 17.92
CA LYS A 218 5.30 -6.92 17.74
C LYS A 218 6.39 -7.22 16.72
N ASP A 219 7.31 -8.12 17.11
CA ASP A 219 8.24 -8.77 16.20
C ASP A 219 7.54 -9.93 15.50
N VAL A 220 7.67 -10.00 14.17
CA VAL A 220 7.04 -11.02 13.35
C VAL A 220 8.08 -11.66 12.44
N ALA A 221 7.97 -12.98 12.27
CA ALA A 221 8.75 -13.76 11.33
C ALA A 221 7.82 -14.50 10.37
N MET A 222 7.93 -14.26 9.06
CA MET A 222 7.14 -14.94 8.04
C MET A 222 8.03 -15.63 7.02
N LYS A 223 7.64 -16.84 6.58
CA LYS A 223 8.36 -17.57 5.54
C LYS A 223 8.17 -16.91 4.18
N MET A 224 9.20 -17.01 3.35
CA MET A 224 9.17 -16.73 1.92
C MET A 224 9.10 -18.05 1.15
N ASP A 225 8.38 -18.07 0.04
CA ASP A 225 8.34 -19.25 -0.83
C ASP A 225 9.46 -19.19 -1.90
N HIS A 226 9.94 -18.00 -2.24
CA HIS A 226 10.97 -17.73 -3.25
C HIS A 226 12.10 -16.84 -2.69
N PRO A 227 13.00 -17.37 -1.84
CA PRO A 227 14.01 -16.54 -1.15
C PRO A 227 15.01 -15.83 -2.08
N GLU A 228 15.03 -16.16 -3.36
CA GLU A 228 15.83 -15.51 -4.40
C GLU A 228 15.16 -14.28 -5.02
N LYS A 229 13.91 -14.00 -4.66
CA LYS A 229 13.13 -12.88 -5.18
C LYS A 229 13.15 -11.68 -4.23
N GLU A 230 12.76 -10.53 -4.77
CA GLU A 230 12.54 -9.32 -3.98
C GLU A 230 11.14 -9.32 -3.39
N TYR A 231 11.04 -8.88 -2.14
CA TYR A 231 9.80 -8.86 -1.39
C TYR A 231 9.50 -7.49 -0.80
N ARG A 232 8.22 -7.23 -0.67
CA ARG A 232 7.70 -6.19 0.20
C ARG A 232 6.86 -6.79 1.32
N VAL A 233 6.90 -6.13 2.47
CA VAL A 233 6.05 -6.43 3.62
C VAL A 233 5.02 -5.32 3.74
N ILE A 234 3.77 -5.68 3.86
CA ILE A 234 2.67 -4.74 4.04
C ILE A 234 1.95 -5.09 5.35
N ALA A 235 1.94 -4.15 6.29
CA ALA A 235 1.13 -4.26 7.50
C ALA A 235 -0.07 -3.32 7.40
N PHE A 236 -1.25 -3.82 7.78
CA PHE A 236 -2.43 -2.99 7.84
C PHE A 236 -3.33 -3.39 9.01
N VAL A 237 -4.05 -2.41 9.53
CA VAL A 237 -5.03 -2.59 10.59
C VAL A 237 -6.41 -2.38 10.02
N GLN A 238 -7.27 -3.38 10.17
CA GLN A 238 -8.61 -3.44 9.60
C GLN A 238 -9.64 -3.60 10.70
N GLN A 239 -10.76 -2.89 10.62
CA GLN A 239 -11.88 -3.10 11.54
C GLN A 239 -12.33 -4.56 11.52
N ALA A 240 -12.80 -5.06 12.66
CA ALA A 240 -13.31 -6.42 12.79
C ALA A 240 -14.34 -6.75 11.68
N ASP A 241 -14.48 -8.03 11.40
CA ASP A 241 -15.37 -8.56 10.37
C ASP A 241 -15.10 -7.98 8.98
N GLN A 242 -13.80 -7.89 8.64
CA GLN A 242 -13.29 -7.37 7.37
C GLN A 242 -13.87 -6.00 6.99
N GLY A 243 -14.01 -5.13 8.01
CA GLY A 243 -14.50 -3.77 7.83
C GLY A 243 -13.47 -2.88 7.14
N ARG A 244 -13.54 -1.59 7.41
CA ARG A 244 -12.65 -0.61 6.82
C ARG A 244 -11.19 -0.79 7.28
N VAL A 245 -10.26 -0.58 6.36
CA VAL A 245 -8.83 -0.45 6.70
C VAL A 245 -8.58 0.91 7.34
N LEU A 246 -8.08 0.88 8.56
CA LEU A 246 -7.86 2.06 9.39
C LEU A 246 -6.49 2.69 9.18
N GLY A 247 -5.53 1.92 8.68
CA GLY A 247 -4.17 2.37 8.41
C GLY A 247 -3.35 1.25 7.80
N ALA A 248 -2.31 1.59 7.05
CA ALA A 248 -1.40 0.65 6.42
C ALA A 248 0.01 1.24 6.30
N ALA A 249 1.00 0.36 6.15
CA ALA A 249 2.37 0.71 5.81
C ALA A 249 3.00 -0.40 4.95
N ALA A 250 4.00 -0.04 4.17
CA ALA A 250 4.79 -0.97 3.37
C ALA A 250 6.28 -0.72 3.56
N ALA A 251 7.07 -1.80 3.51
CA ALA A 251 8.53 -1.76 3.54
C ALA A 251 9.10 -2.85 2.62
N HIS A 252 10.22 -2.57 1.96
CA HIS A 252 10.95 -3.59 1.20
C HIS A 252 11.81 -4.43 2.16
N ALA A 253 11.84 -5.75 1.95
CA ALA A 253 12.77 -6.63 2.62
C ALA A 253 14.15 -6.53 1.95
N LYS A 254 15.18 -6.33 2.74
CA LYS A 254 16.59 -6.19 2.30
C LYS A 254 17.42 -7.32 2.83
#